data_43a94076aa874e840004fd0b101dedde
#
_entry.id   43a94076aa874e840004fd0b101dedde
#
_cell.length_a   1.000
_cell.length_b   1.000
_cell.length_c   1.000
_cell.angle_alpha   90.00
_cell.angle_beta   90.00
_cell.angle_gamma   90.00
#
_symmetry.space_group_name_H-M   'P 1'
#
loop_
_entity.id
_entity.type
_entity.pdbx_description
1 polymer ?
#
loop_
_entity_poly.entity_id
_entity_poly.type
_entity_poly.pdbx_seq_one_letter_code
_entity_poly.pdbx_strand_id
1 'polypeptide(L)'
;WFGIYDQNDQKYGGWHAKEYREGDYWVFEDKSEIKLLDRVEVDRRIYDDQTVIRNHSKEYYRIGDGFLLSRVEDRYEHNDEIRITTATITDGNVRVEVNNDGTNFSYNVQGFSLRFEEVYRVELLLRKYNDWSVGDTIEYKYYDLETFEISSEIDILRGIDETFRDGVSLKYYQVDTVQSDARHSFKTVLSGDGTPLKYSDVGGHTDLESEEQAKSDIGFGGFTFEDAVVSVDRNIPSLARINKITLEIVGTYDGGILSGHQQEVFLEDGKNFLVLGKEIGSREPGLPGDRKENLQESSLYPIEDPAIREMVQRVVGAVTDDWQKVKVLLDHVGLYIVDDYTSNSMSTFEILKKRRGDCSEHTLLFNTLARAAGIPTREVRG
;
A
#
# COMPACT_ATOMS: atom_id res chain seq x y z
N TRP A 1 19.14 -1.71 -12.10
CA TRP A 1 19.36 -1.62 -10.66
C TRP A 1 19.07 -0.24 -10.16
N PHE A 2 18.55 -0.14 -8.94
CA PHE A 2 18.20 1.12 -8.29
C PHE A 2 18.68 1.11 -6.86
N GLY A 3 19.22 2.24 -6.39
CA GLY A 3 19.44 2.53 -4.98
C GLY A 3 18.19 3.16 -4.38
N ILE A 4 17.85 2.83 -3.14
CA ILE A 4 16.72 3.38 -2.39
C ILE A 4 17.25 4.25 -1.27
N TYR A 5 16.81 5.51 -1.22
CA TYR A 5 17.31 6.57 -0.35
C TYR A 5 16.17 7.19 0.46
N ASP A 6 16.44 7.52 1.71
CA ASP A 6 15.52 8.28 2.55
C ASP A 6 15.58 9.80 2.23
N GLN A 7 14.82 10.59 2.98
CA GLN A 7 14.78 12.06 2.82
C GLN A 7 16.13 12.76 3.09
N ASN A 8 17.07 12.09 3.77
CA ASN A 8 18.39 12.61 4.11
C ASN A 8 19.48 12.12 3.14
N ASP A 9 19.10 11.58 1.99
CA ASP A 9 19.99 10.94 1.00
C ASP A 9 20.79 9.76 1.58
N GLN A 10 20.31 9.13 2.67
CA GLN A 10 20.92 7.93 3.21
C GLN A 10 20.37 6.71 2.47
N LYS A 11 21.27 5.93 1.87
CA LYS A 11 20.89 4.70 1.19
C LYS A 11 20.53 3.62 2.20
N TYR A 12 19.31 3.11 2.11
CA TYR A 12 18.82 2.06 2.99
C TYR A 12 18.31 0.83 2.25
N GLY A 13 18.40 0.82 0.92
CA GLY A 13 17.97 -0.33 0.14
C GLY A 13 18.48 -0.32 -1.28
N GLY A 14 18.17 -1.39 -1.97
CA GLY A 14 18.39 -1.57 -3.40
C GLY A 14 17.28 -2.39 -4.03
N TRP A 15 16.99 -2.09 -5.27
CA TRP A 15 15.97 -2.76 -6.07
C TRP A 15 16.49 -3.07 -7.47
N HIS A 16 16.01 -4.19 -8.02
CA HIS A 16 16.36 -4.64 -9.37
C HIS A 16 15.15 -5.28 -10.03
N ALA A 17 14.87 -4.87 -11.25
CA ALA A 17 13.86 -5.47 -12.10
C ALA A 17 14.45 -5.93 -13.43
N LYS A 18 13.94 -7.00 -13.97
CA LYS A 18 14.28 -7.49 -15.31
C LYS A 18 13.11 -8.21 -15.95
N GLU A 19 13.12 -8.20 -17.26
CA GLU A 19 12.16 -8.91 -18.10
C GLU A 19 12.90 -9.91 -18.98
N TYR A 20 12.31 -11.08 -19.19
CA TYR A 20 12.87 -12.09 -20.06
C TYR A 20 11.81 -13.10 -20.51
N ARG A 21 12.14 -13.85 -21.55
CA ARG A 21 11.29 -14.95 -22.01
C ARG A 21 11.74 -16.25 -21.38
N GLU A 22 10.76 -17.00 -20.83
CA GLU A 22 10.95 -18.37 -20.32
C GLU A 22 9.89 -19.30 -20.93
N GLY A 23 10.28 -20.08 -21.93
CA GLY A 23 9.35 -20.94 -22.67
C GLY A 23 8.22 -20.16 -23.34
N ASP A 24 6.98 -20.44 -22.92
CA ASP A 24 5.77 -19.79 -23.42
C ASP A 24 5.35 -18.56 -22.61
N TYR A 25 6.21 -18.13 -21.68
CA TYR A 25 5.94 -16.99 -20.81
C TYR A 25 6.88 -15.82 -21.07
N TRP A 26 6.33 -14.62 -20.93
CA TRP A 26 7.08 -13.41 -20.66
C TRP A 26 7.11 -13.22 -19.15
N VAL A 27 8.31 -13.16 -18.58
CA VAL A 27 8.50 -13.10 -17.13
C VAL A 27 8.98 -11.71 -16.74
N PHE A 28 8.30 -11.11 -15.79
CA PHE A 28 8.80 -9.97 -15.06
C PHE A 28 9.30 -10.47 -13.70
N GLU A 29 10.55 -10.16 -13.37
CA GLU A 29 11.17 -10.55 -12.11
C GLU A 29 11.71 -9.31 -11.42
N ASP A 30 11.34 -9.11 -10.17
CA ASP A 30 11.90 -8.06 -9.34
C ASP A 30 12.50 -8.60 -8.04
N LYS A 31 13.47 -7.85 -7.51
CA LYS A 31 14.14 -8.15 -6.24
C LYS A 31 14.44 -6.85 -5.53
N SER A 32 14.18 -6.83 -4.22
CA SER A 32 14.57 -5.72 -3.36
C SER A 32 15.17 -6.19 -2.05
N GLU A 33 16.04 -5.38 -1.49
CA GLU A 33 16.48 -5.46 -0.10
C GLU A 33 16.38 -4.07 0.51
N ILE A 34 15.72 -3.97 1.65
CA ILE A 34 15.53 -2.74 2.40
C ILE A 34 15.96 -3.00 3.85
N LYS A 35 16.70 -2.06 4.43
CA LYS A 35 17.16 -2.10 5.83
C LYS A 35 16.56 -0.92 6.58
N LEU A 36 15.59 -1.20 7.42
CA LEU A 36 14.87 -0.18 8.19
C LEU A 36 15.43 -0.10 9.61
N LEU A 37 15.50 1.11 10.11
CA LEU A 37 15.77 1.39 11.51
C LEU A 37 14.51 2.01 12.11
N ASP A 38 13.71 1.18 12.78
CA ASP A 38 12.53 1.64 13.49
C ASP A 38 12.93 2.10 14.90
N ARG A 39 12.64 3.36 15.18
CA ARG A 39 12.83 3.93 16.50
C ARG A 39 11.48 4.13 17.16
N VAL A 40 11.18 3.31 18.15
CA VAL A 40 9.90 3.34 18.87
C VAL A 40 10.14 3.77 20.31
N GLU A 41 9.43 4.81 20.75
CA GLU A 41 9.42 5.22 22.16
C GLU A 41 8.22 4.61 22.88
N VAL A 42 8.51 3.68 23.81
CA VAL A 42 7.49 3.06 24.67
C VAL A 42 7.85 3.38 26.13
N ASP A 43 6.92 3.96 26.89
CA ASP A 43 7.11 4.30 28.30
C ASP A 43 8.39 5.12 28.58
N ARG A 44 8.72 6.08 27.71
CA ARG A 44 9.94 6.91 27.74
C ARG A 44 11.24 6.13 27.55
N ARG A 45 11.18 4.95 27.00
CA ARG A 45 12.35 4.19 26.55
C ARG A 45 12.34 4.14 25.04
N ILE A 46 13.50 4.40 24.45
CA ILE A 46 13.69 4.29 23.00
C ILE A 46 14.19 2.88 22.72
N TYR A 47 13.52 2.23 21.78
CA TYR A 47 13.90 0.94 21.22
C TYR A 47 14.27 1.18 19.76
N ASP A 48 15.51 0.85 19.43
CA ASP A 48 15.96 0.83 18.03
C ASP A 48 15.81 -0.62 17.54
N ASP A 49 14.88 -0.87 16.64
CA ASP A 49 14.70 -2.17 16.01
C ASP A 49 15.26 -2.13 14.58
N GLN A 50 16.07 -3.11 14.24
CA GLN A 50 16.68 -3.24 12.92
C GLN A 50 15.96 -4.31 12.13
N THR A 51 15.30 -3.88 11.07
CA THR A 51 14.54 -4.74 10.21
C THR A 51 15.18 -4.87 8.84
N VAL A 52 15.31 -6.08 8.35
CA VAL A 52 15.75 -6.36 6.98
C VAL A 52 14.61 -7.03 6.23
N ILE A 53 14.14 -6.35 5.19
CA ILE A 53 13.10 -6.85 4.30
C ILE A 53 13.74 -7.23 2.98
N ARG A 54 13.46 -8.44 2.48
CA ARG A 54 13.82 -8.87 1.13
C ARG A 54 12.59 -9.34 0.41
N ASN A 55 12.44 -8.87 -0.81
CA ASN A 55 11.40 -9.37 -1.70
C ASN A 55 12.01 -9.94 -2.98
N HIS A 56 11.43 -11.03 -3.47
CA HIS A 56 11.73 -11.60 -4.76
C HIS A 56 10.44 -12.09 -5.38
N SER A 57 9.95 -11.36 -6.36
CA SER A 57 8.71 -11.73 -7.06
C SER A 57 8.95 -12.05 -8.53
N LYS A 58 8.08 -12.89 -9.09
CA LYS A 58 8.01 -13.21 -10.50
C LYS A 58 6.57 -13.29 -10.96
N GLU A 59 6.29 -12.61 -12.04
CA GLU A 59 5.03 -12.64 -12.75
C GLU A 59 5.20 -13.29 -14.12
N TYR A 60 4.34 -14.24 -14.42
CA TYR A 60 4.39 -15.03 -15.66
C TYR A 60 3.18 -14.69 -16.54
N TYR A 61 3.44 -14.02 -17.64
CA TYR A 61 2.46 -13.66 -18.64
C TYR A 61 2.49 -14.62 -19.82
N ARG A 62 1.39 -15.33 -20.11
CA ARG A 62 1.32 -16.32 -21.18
C ARG A 62 1.26 -15.66 -22.55
N ILE A 63 2.28 -15.88 -23.38
CA ILE A 63 2.44 -15.21 -24.68
C ILE A 63 1.30 -15.60 -25.64
N GLY A 64 0.90 -16.88 -25.68
CA GLY A 64 -0.13 -17.40 -26.56
C GLY A 64 -1.55 -16.84 -26.31
N ASP A 65 -1.82 -16.33 -25.10
CA ASP A 65 -3.11 -15.80 -24.68
C ASP A 65 -3.12 -14.25 -24.64
N GLY A 66 -2.26 -13.60 -25.41
CA GLY A 66 -2.17 -12.13 -25.45
C GLY A 66 -1.57 -11.55 -24.17
N PHE A 67 -0.54 -12.18 -23.65
CA PHE A 67 0.18 -11.77 -22.44
C PHE A 67 -0.71 -11.66 -21.20
N LEU A 68 -1.57 -12.64 -20.99
CA LEU A 68 -2.41 -12.73 -19.80
C LEU A 68 -1.58 -13.24 -18.62
N LEU A 69 -1.69 -12.58 -17.47
CA LEU A 69 -1.07 -13.04 -16.23
C LEU A 69 -1.65 -14.40 -15.85
N SER A 70 -0.79 -15.38 -15.66
CA SER A 70 -1.18 -16.78 -15.44
C SER A 70 -0.55 -17.40 -14.19
N ARG A 71 0.52 -16.80 -13.66
CA ARG A 71 1.20 -17.28 -12.46
C ARG A 71 1.96 -16.13 -11.79
N VAL A 72 1.96 -16.15 -10.47
CA VAL A 72 2.79 -15.28 -9.63
C VAL A 72 3.54 -16.14 -8.63
N GLU A 73 4.80 -15.84 -8.42
CA GLU A 73 5.63 -16.39 -7.35
C GLU A 73 6.21 -15.22 -6.58
N ASP A 74 5.99 -15.19 -5.28
CA ASP A 74 6.51 -14.16 -4.40
C ASP A 74 7.17 -14.81 -3.19
N ARG A 75 8.37 -14.33 -2.88
CA ARG A 75 9.12 -14.69 -1.69
C ARG A 75 9.43 -13.40 -0.92
N TYR A 76 8.77 -13.25 0.18
CA TYR A 76 8.94 -12.15 1.11
C TYR A 76 9.68 -12.64 2.36
N GLU A 77 10.77 -11.98 2.72
CA GLU A 77 11.54 -12.25 3.92
C GLU A 77 11.54 -11.00 4.80
N HIS A 78 11.19 -11.17 6.04
CA HIS A 78 11.29 -10.14 7.05
C HIS A 78 12.11 -10.67 8.22
N ASN A 79 13.32 -10.16 8.34
CA ASN A 79 14.32 -10.73 9.22
C ASN A 79 14.46 -12.25 8.96
N ASP A 80 14.07 -13.08 9.93
CA ASP A 80 14.15 -14.54 9.85
C ASP A 80 12.82 -15.21 9.43
N GLU A 81 11.73 -14.44 9.28
CA GLU A 81 10.43 -14.97 8.85
C GLU A 81 10.34 -14.98 7.31
N ILE A 82 9.90 -16.10 6.73
CA ILE A 82 9.79 -16.28 5.29
C ILE A 82 8.36 -16.60 4.91
N ARG A 83 7.80 -15.79 4.01
CA ARG A 83 6.51 -16.05 3.35
C ARG A 83 6.76 -16.36 1.87
N ILE A 84 6.21 -17.48 1.41
CA ILE A 84 6.20 -17.84 -0.02
C ILE A 84 4.76 -17.88 -0.48
N THR A 85 4.43 -17.07 -1.46
CA THR A 85 3.12 -17.02 -2.10
C THR A 85 3.24 -17.52 -3.53
N THR A 86 2.39 -18.46 -3.91
CA THR A 86 2.26 -18.89 -5.30
C THR A 86 0.81 -18.75 -5.73
N ALA A 87 0.57 -17.99 -6.78
CA ALA A 87 -0.76 -17.86 -7.37
C ALA A 87 -0.79 -18.46 -8.76
N THR A 88 -1.82 -19.23 -9.06
CA THR A 88 -2.09 -19.77 -10.39
C THR A 88 -3.42 -19.24 -10.89
N ILE A 89 -3.41 -18.61 -12.06
CA ILE A 89 -4.58 -17.99 -12.68
C ILE A 89 -5.04 -18.83 -13.86
N THR A 90 -6.29 -19.28 -13.84
CA THR A 90 -6.91 -20.07 -14.92
C THR A 90 -8.36 -19.63 -15.10
N ASP A 91 -8.69 -19.19 -16.29
CA ASP A 91 -10.07 -18.80 -16.68
C ASP A 91 -10.71 -17.80 -15.70
N GLY A 92 -9.92 -16.82 -15.24
CA GLY A 92 -10.39 -15.80 -14.30
C GLY A 92 -10.47 -16.23 -12.83
N ASN A 93 -10.05 -17.45 -12.52
CA ASN A 93 -9.94 -17.93 -11.14
C ASN A 93 -8.49 -17.92 -10.71
N VAL A 94 -8.19 -17.33 -9.58
CA VAL A 94 -6.88 -17.35 -8.94
C VAL A 94 -6.91 -18.34 -7.80
N ARG A 95 -6.02 -19.30 -7.82
CA ARG A 95 -5.72 -20.16 -6.67
C ARG A 95 -4.42 -19.67 -6.05
N VAL A 96 -4.51 -19.21 -4.83
CA VAL A 96 -3.36 -18.74 -4.04
C VAL A 96 -3.00 -19.79 -3.02
N GLU A 97 -1.71 -20.11 -2.96
CA GLU A 97 -1.10 -21.01 -1.98
C GLU A 97 -0.02 -20.23 -1.23
N VAL A 98 -0.13 -20.15 0.07
CA VAL A 98 0.82 -19.43 0.93
C VAL A 98 1.46 -20.40 1.91
N ASN A 99 2.78 -20.36 1.95
CA ASN A 99 3.57 -20.94 3.02
C ASN A 99 4.18 -19.81 3.82
N ASN A 100 3.76 -19.65 5.05
CA ASN A 100 4.33 -18.69 5.95
C ASN A 100 4.98 -19.41 7.11
N ASP A 101 6.31 -19.40 7.12
CA ASP A 101 7.15 -20.00 8.15
C ASP A 101 6.72 -21.44 8.50
N GLY A 102 6.46 -22.26 7.46
CA GLY A 102 6.00 -23.64 7.58
C GLY A 102 4.50 -23.83 7.82
N THR A 103 3.72 -22.76 7.93
CA THR A 103 2.26 -22.83 7.96
C THR A 103 1.72 -22.64 6.55
N ASN A 104 0.94 -23.64 6.06
CA ASN A 104 0.34 -23.60 4.74
C ASN A 104 -1.14 -23.27 4.82
N PHE A 105 -1.60 -22.38 3.94
CA PHE A 105 -3.01 -22.14 3.68
C PHE A 105 -3.22 -21.83 2.20
N SER A 106 -4.47 -21.91 1.74
CA SER A 106 -4.81 -21.57 0.37
C SER A 106 -6.20 -20.98 0.30
N TYR A 107 -6.42 -20.10 -0.67
CA TYR A 107 -7.71 -19.50 -0.97
C TYR A 107 -7.89 -19.31 -2.47
N ASN A 108 -9.11 -18.97 -2.89
CA ASN A 108 -9.43 -18.72 -4.28
C ASN A 108 -10.08 -17.33 -4.43
N VAL A 109 -9.70 -16.64 -5.50
CA VAL A 109 -10.28 -15.36 -5.91
C VAL A 109 -10.92 -15.56 -7.29
N GLN A 110 -12.07 -14.95 -7.54
CA GLN A 110 -12.78 -15.06 -8.81
C GLN A 110 -12.82 -13.72 -9.54
N GLY A 111 -12.93 -13.78 -10.87
CA GLY A 111 -13.10 -12.59 -11.70
C GLY A 111 -11.81 -11.81 -12.00
N PHE A 112 -10.65 -12.39 -11.71
CA PHE A 112 -9.35 -11.75 -11.97
C PHE A 112 -8.95 -11.92 -13.44
N SER A 113 -8.58 -10.82 -14.09
CA SER A 113 -7.98 -10.84 -15.43
C SER A 113 -7.09 -9.62 -15.58
N LEU A 114 -5.82 -9.83 -15.86
CA LEU A 114 -4.85 -8.77 -16.02
C LEU A 114 -3.89 -9.12 -17.16
N ARG A 115 -3.74 -8.20 -18.11
CA ARG A 115 -2.81 -8.31 -19.22
C ARG A 115 -1.57 -7.50 -18.97
N PHE A 116 -0.45 -7.95 -19.50
CA PHE A 116 0.82 -7.25 -19.42
C PHE A 116 0.72 -5.78 -19.89
N GLU A 117 0.00 -5.53 -20.99
CA GLU A 117 -0.21 -4.20 -21.53
C GLU A 117 -1.06 -3.28 -20.64
N GLU A 118 -1.84 -3.84 -19.71
CA GLU A 118 -2.63 -3.06 -18.76
C GLU A 118 -1.84 -2.65 -17.52
N VAL A 119 -0.78 -3.40 -17.19
CA VAL A 119 0.11 -3.15 -16.04
C VAL A 119 1.26 -2.24 -16.41
N TYR A 120 1.73 -2.34 -17.63
CA TYR A 120 2.91 -1.63 -18.10
C TYR A 120 2.55 -0.33 -18.82
N ARG A 121 2.75 0.62 -18.25
CA ARG A 121 3.28 1.93 -17.92
C ARG A 121 3.82 2.67 -19.13
N VAL A 122 3.94 3.95 -18.90
CA VAL A 122 4.55 4.98 -19.71
C VAL A 122 5.81 4.53 -20.46
N GLU A 123 6.69 3.75 -19.85
CA GLU A 123 7.94 3.30 -20.47
C GLU A 123 7.72 2.50 -21.77
N LEU A 124 6.73 1.62 -21.78
CA LEU A 124 6.39 0.89 -23.00
C LEU A 124 5.68 1.77 -24.04
N LEU A 125 4.87 2.71 -23.57
CA LEU A 125 4.16 3.63 -24.44
C LEU A 125 5.09 4.66 -25.04
N LEU A 126 6.07 5.19 -24.30
CA LEU A 126 7.10 6.07 -24.82
C LEU A 126 8.02 5.37 -25.83
N ARG A 127 8.37 4.12 -25.61
CA ARG A 127 9.10 3.30 -26.60
C ARG A 127 8.30 3.10 -27.88
N LYS A 128 6.96 3.08 -27.80
CA LYS A 128 6.08 2.80 -28.92
C LYS A 128 5.58 4.05 -29.66
N TYR A 129 5.36 5.15 -28.96
CA TYR A 129 4.55 6.26 -29.53
C TYR A 129 5.25 7.62 -29.61
N ASN A 130 6.34 7.90 -28.95
CA ASN A 130 7.17 9.13 -29.05
C ASN A 130 6.40 10.50 -29.09
N ASP A 131 5.07 10.51 -28.96
CA ASP A 131 4.19 11.65 -29.19
C ASP A 131 3.49 12.15 -27.92
N TRP A 132 4.11 11.97 -26.77
CA TRP A 132 3.53 12.41 -25.51
C TRP A 132 3.69 13.92 -25.32
N SER A 133 2.59 14.58 -24.97
CA SER A 133 2.53 16.03 -24.74
C SER A 133 2.26 16.32 -23.26
N VAL A 134 2.78 17.44 -22.77
CA VAL A 134 2.53 17.87 -21.39
C VAL A 134 1.03 18.01 -21.15
N GLY A 135 0.54 17.35 -20.13
CA GLY A 135 -0.87 17.24 -19.77
C GLY A 135 -1.54 15.94 -20.20
N ASP A 136 -0.90 15.14 -21.05
CA ASP A 136 -1.43 13.82 -21.39
C ASP A 136 -1.42 12.90 -20.18
N THR A 137 -2.41 12.01 -20.13
CA THR A 137 -2.60 11.05 -19.02
C THR A 137 -2.67 9.62 -19.55
N ILE A 138 -2.12 8.70 -18.77
CA ILE A 138 -2.19 7.27 -19.05
C ILE A 138 -2.66 6.57 -17.79
N GLU A 139 -3.74 5.80 -17.93
CA GLU A 139 -4.23 4.92 -16.88
C GLU A 139 -3.61 3.53 -17.05
N TYR A 140 -3.12 2.94 -15.98
CA TYR A 140 -2.68 1.56 -15.92
C TYR A 140 -3.18 0.89 -14.66
N LYS A 141 -3.16 -0.44 -14.66
CA LYS A 141 -3.66 -1.26 -13.56
C LYS A 141 -2.53 -1.88 -12.78
N TYR A 142 -2.76 -2.03 -11.50
CA TYR A 142 -1.97 -2.87 -10.62
C TYR A 142 -2.90 -3.77 -9.81
N TYR A 143 -2.37 -4.76 -9.15
CA TYR A 143 -3.14 -5.62 -8.28
C TYR A 143 -2.43 -5.80 -6.95
N ASP A 144 -3.22 -6.00 -5.93
CA ASP A 144 -2.72 -6.38 -4.62
C ASP A 144 -2.45 -7.88 -4.59
N LEU A 145 -1.25 -8.30 -4.17
CA LEU A 145 -0.83 -9.70 -4.20
C LEU A 145 -1.58 -10.58 -3.18
N GLU A 146 -2.11 -9.99 -2.12
CA GLU A 146 -2.82 -10.72 -1.08
C GLU A 146 -4.31 -10.90 -1.40
N THR A 147 -4.91 -9.89 -2.00
CA THR A 147 -6.35 -9.89 -2.32
C THR A 147 -6.66 -10.20 -3.78
N PHE A 148 -5.71 -10.00 -4.68
CA PHE A 148 -5.89 -9.98 -6.13
C PHE A 148 -6.95 -8.96 -6.59
N GLU A 149 -7.17 -7.91 -5.78
CA GLU A 149 -7.97 -6.77 -6.19
C GLU A 149 -7.19 -5.90 -7.17
N ILE A 150 -7.86 -5.53 -8.27
CA ILE A 150 -7.26 -4.68 -9.30
C ILE A 150 -7.63 -3.23 -9.01
N SER A 151 -6.61 -2.38 -8.96
CA SER A 151 -6.74 -0.93 -8.84
C SER A 151 -6.11 -0.24 -10.04
N SER A 152 -6.39 1.04 -10.22
CA SER A 152 -5.82 1.86 -11.29
C SER A 152 -4.97 2.99 -10.74
N GLU A 153 -3.94 3.32 -11.49
CA GLU A 153 -3.12 4.51 -11.30
C GLU A 153 -3.15 5.36 -12.58
N ILE A 154 -2.95 6.65 -12.44
CA ILE A 154 -2.91 7.60 -13.55
C ILE A 154 -1.57 8.30 -13.56
N ASP A 155 -0.83 8.11 -14.64
CA ASP A 155 0.37 8.87 -14.93
C ASP A 155 -0.01 10.13 -15.69
N ILE A 156 0.56 11.27 -15.26
CA ILE A 156 0.32 12.58 -15.86
C ILE A 156 1.67 13.16 -16.29
N LEU A 157 1.87 13.39 -17.58
CA LEU A 157 3.08 14.05 -18.04
C LEU A 157 3.08 15.52 -17.64
N ARG A 158 4.01 15.92 -16.78
CA ARG A 158 4.13 17.28 -16.26
C ARG A 158 5.15 18.15 -16.99
N GLY A 159 6.18 17.54 -17.53
CA GLY A 159 7.25 18.28 -18.19
C GLY A 159 8.07 17.42 -19.15
N ILE A 160 8.66 18.07 -20.12
CA ILE A 160 9.64 17.48 -21.02
C ILE A 160 10.86 18.38 -20.98
N ASP A 161 11.96 17.86 -20.47
CA ASP A 161 13.25 18.52 -20.44
C ASP A 161 14.12 18.00 -21.58
N GLU A 162 14.88 18.87 -22.19
CA GLU A 162 15.83 18.53 -23.25
C GLU A 162 17.21 19.11 -22.92
N THR A 163 18.20 18.26 -22.90
CA THR A 163 19.60 18.65 -22.68
C THR A 163 20.46 18.17 -23.83
N PHE A 164 21.55 18.91 -24.09
CA PHE A 164 22.54 18.52 -25.09
C PHE A 164 23.81 18.02 -24.40
N ARG A 165 24.20 16.78 -24.69
CA ARG A 165 25.45 16.21 -24.20
C ARG A 165 26.21 15.59 -25.39
N ASP A 166 27.44 15.96 -25.59
CA ASP A 166 28.30 15.46 -26.66
C ASP A 166 27.68 15.53 -28.07
N GLY A 167 26.85 16.59 -28.32
CA GLY A 167 26.16 16.79 -29.58
C GLY A 167 24.88 15.97 -29.78
N VAL A 168 24.47 15.20 -28.77
CA VAL A 168 23.23 14.44 -28.78
C VAL A 168 22.19 15.12 -27.90
N SER A 169 21.00 15.31 -28.45
CA SER A 169 19.83 15.73 -27.65
C SER A 169 19.31 14.58 -26.79
N LEU A 170 19.23 14.83 -25.50
CA LEU A 170 18.68 13.90 -24.52
C LEU A 170 17.38 14.48 -23.98
N LYS A 171 16.30 13.73 -24.14
CA LYS A 171 14.98 14.08 -23.57
C LYS A 171 14.75 13.37 -22.26
N TYR A 172 14.10 14.07 -21.34
CA TYR A 172 13.65 13.54 -20.06
C TYR A 172 12.19 13.89 -19.86
N TYR A 173 11.39 12.96 -19.36
CA TYR A 173 9.98 13.15 -19.09
C TYR A 173 9.76 13.19 -17.59
N GLN A 174 9.06 14.21 -17.10
CA GLN A 174 8.64 14.33 -15.71
C GLN A 174 7.19 13.88 -15.60
N VAL A 175 6.95 12.83 -14.84
CA VAL A 175 5.65 12.18 -14.69
C VAL A 175 5.23 12.19 -13.22
N ASP A 176 4.01 12.64 -12.97
CA ASP A 176 3.36 12.44 -11.68
C ASP A 176 2.43 11.23 -11.79
N THR A 177 2.59 10.27 -10.88
CA THR A 177 1.67 9.14 -10.74
C THR A 177 0.73 9.39 -9.59
N VAL A 178 -0.56 9.25 -9.85
CA VAL A 178 -1.63 9.45 -8.85
C VAL A 178 -2.44 8.16 -8.76
N GLN A 179 -2.56 7.62 -7.57
CA GLN A 179 -3.43 6.47 -7.32
C GLN A 179 -4.90 6.90 -7.32
N SER A 180 -5.78 6.00 -7.72
CA SER A 180 -7.23 6.25 -7.83
C SER A 180 -7.86 6.68 -6.50
N ASP A 181 -7.26 6.34 -5.38
CA ASP A 181 -7.70 6.72 -4.03
C ASP A 181 -7.02 7.99 -3.49
N ALA A 182 -6.19 8.66 -4.32
CA ALA A 182 -5.45 9.90 -4.03
C ALA A 182 -4.52 9.84 -2.78
N ARG A 183 -4.24 8.63 -2.25
CA ARG A 183 -3.46 8.46 -1.01
C ARG A 183 -1.97 8.47 -1.22
N HIS A 184 -1.51 8.09 -2.42
CA HIS A 184 -0.10 8.08 -2.76
C HIS A 184 0.08 8.77 -4.12
N SER A 185 1.01 9.69 -4.17
CA SER A 185 1.51 10.24 -5.41
C SER A 185 3.03 10.15 -5.39
N PHE A 186 3.61 9.74 -6.49
CA PHE A 186 5.05 9.76 -6.67
C PHE A 186 5.42 10.41 -7.99
N LYS A 187 6.65 10.89 -8.08
CA LYS A 187 7.18 11.51 -9.28
C LYS A 187 8.19 10.59 -9.90
N THR A 188 8.12 10.45 -11.22
CA THR A 188 9.05 9.65 -12.00
C THR A 188 9.76 10.52 -13.01
N VAL A 189 11.06 10.34 -13.13
CA VAL A 189 11.84 10.90 -14.23
C VAL A 189 12.22 9.78 -15.18
N LEU A 190 11.81 9.87 -16.44
CA LEU A 190 12.11 8.90 -17.48
C LEU A 190 13.08 9.50 -18.49
N SER A 191 13.96 8.68 -19.04
CA SER A 191 14.75 9.04 -20.22
C SER A 191 13.91 9.04 -21.50
N GLY A 192 14.44 9.57 -22.59
CA GLY A 192 13.74 9.64 -23.86
C GLY A 192 13.32 8.31 -24.48
N ASP A 193 13.91 7.21 -24.04
CA ASP A 193 13.53 5.85 -24.43
C ASP A 193 12.57 5.18 -23.43
N GLY A 194 12.12 5.92 -22.40
CA GLY A 194 11.21 5.47 -21.38
C GLY A 194 11.87 4.69 -20.24
N THR A 195 13.19 4.67 -20.13
CA THR A 195 13.87 4.03 -19.00
C THR A 195 13.68 4.89 -17.75
N PRO A 196 13.19 4.33 -16.64
CA PRO A 196 13.11 5.06 -15.38
C PRO A 196 14.50 5.41 -14.87
N LEU A 197 14.69 6.69 -14.51
CA LEU A 197 15.94 7.21 -13.97
C LEU A 197 15.83 7.49 -12.48
N LYS A 198 14.67 7.96 -12.05
CA LYS A 198 14.39 8.33 -10.66
C LYS A 198 12.91 8.20 -10.34
N TYR A 199 12.62 7.67 -9.17
CA TYR A 199 11.31 7.76 -8.51
C TYR A 199 11.47 8.59 -7.24
N SER A 200 10.49 9.39 -6.87
CA SER A 200 10.51 10.15 -5.62
C SER A 200 9.12 10.37 -5.07
N ASP A 201 9.01 10.28 -3.75
CA ASP A 201 7.81 10.56 -2.97
C ASP A 201 8.16 11.36 -1.71
N VAL A 202 7.24 11.43 -0.76
CA VAL A 202 7.46 12.12 0.52
C VAL A 202 8.46 11.39 1.44
N GLY A 203 8.67 10.09 1.23
CA GLY A 203 9.56 9.25 2.06
C GLY A 203 11.00 9.20 1.59
N GLY A 204 11.27 9.68 0.36
CA GLY A 204 12.62 9.65 -0.21
C GLY A 204 12.65 9.51 -1.71
N HIS A 205 13.66 8.83 -2.23
CA HIS A 205 13.78 8.60 -3.66
C HIS A 205 14.51 7.30 -4.01
N THR A 206 14.37 6.90 -5.26
CA THR A 206 15.02 5.73 -5.84
C THR A 206 15.71 6.15 -7.13
N ASP A 207 17.02 5.96 -7.21
CA ASP A 207 17.82 6.39 -8.36
C ASP A 207 18.35 5.20 -9.15
N LEU A 208 18.36 5.31 -10.50
CA LEU A 208 18.97 4.31 -11.38
C LEU A 208 20.48 4.28 -11.16
N GLU A 209 21.01 3.09 -10.89
CA GLU A 209 22.42 2.87 -10.58
C GLU A 209 22.99 1.66 -11.33
N SER A 210 24.30 1.51 -11.30
CA SER A 210 24.94 0.24 -11.65
C SER A 210 24.63 -0.82 -10.59
N GLU A 211 24.77 -2.09 -10.95
CA GLU A 211 24.59 -3.20 -10.00
C GLU A 211 25.53 -3.09 -8.79
N GLU A 212 26.76 -2.69 -9.02
CA GLU A 212 27.77 -2.52 -7.96
C GLU A 212 27.35 -1.39 -6.99
N GLN A 213 26.92 -0.25 -7.53
CA GLN A 213 26.45 0.86 -6.72
C GLN A 213 25.18 0.50 -5.95
N ALA A 214 24.19 -0.11 -6.60
CA ALA A 214 22.93 -0.45 -5.95
C ALA A 214 23.09 -1.42 -4.77
N LYS A 215 24.12 -2.28 -4.83
CA LYS A 215 24.44 -3.25 -3.76
C LYS A 215 25.43 -2.73 -2.72
N SER A 216 26.08 -1.57 -2.96
CA SER A 216 27.08 -1.01 -2.04
C SER A 216 26.43 -0.04 -1.05
N ASP A 217 27.10 0.10 0.10
CA ASP A 217 26.82 1.13 1.10
C ASP A 217 25.38 1.19 1.64
N ILE A 218 24.67 0.04 1.63
CA ILE A 218 23.32 -0.07 2.17
C ILE A 218 23.42 -0.06 3.69
N GLY A 219 23.09 1.08 4.31
CA GLY A 219 22.96 1.27 5.76
C GLY A 219 21.54 0.98 6.24
N PHE A 220 21.32 1.17 7.52
CA PHE A 220 19.97 1.25 8.07
C PHE A 220 19.47 2.68 7.96
N GLY A 221 18.33 2.87 7.33
CA GLY A 221 17.65 4.15 7.15
C GLY A 221 16.16 3.94 7.26
N GLY A 222 15.40 4.92 6.88
CA GLY A 222 13.97 4.79 6.77
C GLY A 222 13.20 5.96 7.37
N PHE A 223 11.91 5.87 7.21
CA PHE A 223 10.94 6.83 7.68
C PHE A 223 10.75 6.65 9.20
N THR A 224 11.11 7.65 9.98
CA THR A 224 10.82 7.64 11.42
C THR A 224 9.40 8.17 11.67
N PHE A 225 8.78 7.78 12.77
CA PHE A 225 7.49 8.34 13.17
C PHE A 225 7.54 9.88 13.28
N GLU A 226 8.71 10.44 13.61
CA GLU A 226 8.94 11.88 13.67
C GLU A 226 8.82 12.54 12.29
N ASP A 227 9.11 11.82 11.21
CA ASP A 227 8.97 12.31 9.82
C ASP A 227 7.49 12.38 9.38
N ALA A 228 6.61 11.62 10.04
CA ALA A 228 5.16 11.67 9.85
C ALA A 228 4.48 12.77 10.67
N VAL A 229 5.18 13.40 11.60
CA VAL A 229 4.60 14.42 12.48
C VAL A 229 4.52 15.76 11.77
N VAL A 230 3.31 16.26 11.57
CA VAL A 230 3.10 17.61 11.05
C VAL A 230 3.46 18.64 12.13
N SER A 231 4.46 19.45 11.84
CA SER A 231 4.86 20.55 12.74
C SER A 231 3.77 21.61 12.79
N VAL A 232 3.37 22.03 14.00
CA VAL A 232 2.42 23.12 14.20
C VAL A 232 3.12 24.34 14.81
N ASP A 233 2.62 25.55 14.51
CA ASP A 233 3.19 26.84 14.92
C ASP A 233 3.12 27.10 16.45
N ARG A 234 2.33 26.31 17.16
CA ARG A 234 2.14 26.44 18.61
C ARG A 234 1.77 25.11 19.26
N ASN A 235 2.05 25.03 20.55
CA ASN A 235 1.68 23.86 21.32
C ASN A 235 0.14 23.71 21.38
N ILE A 236 -0.38 22.56 20.96
CA ILE A 236 -1.80 22.23 21.03
C ILE A 236 -2.11 21.79 22.48
N PRO A 237 -3.02 22.50 23.19
CA PRO A 237 -3.38 22.08 24.54
C PRO A 237 -4.11 20.73 24.50
N SER A 238 -4.28 20.10 25.67
CA SER A 238 -4.92 18.79 25.80
C SER A 238 -6.12 18.59 24.88
N LEU A 239 -6.04 17.64 23.94
CA LEU A 239 -7.07 17.31 22.96
C LEU A 239 -8.45 17.03 23.59
N ALA A 240 -8.47 16.53 24.83
CA ALA A 240 -9.72 16.29 25.58
C ALA A 240 -10.53 17.55 25.84
N ARG A 241 -9.92 18.73 25.79
CA ARG A 241 -10.54 20.02 26.04
C ARG A 241 -10.87 20.81 24.78
N ILE A 242 -10.45 20.31 23.62
CA ILE A 242 -10.68 20.96 22.33
C ILE A 242 -11.95 20.39 21.72
N ASN A 243 -12.90 21.27 21.39
CA ASN A 243 -14.10 20.90 20.66
C ASN A 243 -13.98 21.14 19.16
N LYS A 244 -13.14 22.09 18.76
CA LYS A 244 -12.88 22.45 17.37
C LYS A 244 -11.47 23.01 17.24
N ILE A 245 -10.75 22.59 16.19
CA ILE A 245 -9.46 23.16 15.78
C ILE A 245 -9.53 23.52 14.30
N THR A 246 -8.93 24.64 13.92
CA THR A 246 -8.76 25.03 12.52
C THR A 246 -7.28 25.16 12.23
N LEU A 247 -6.80 24.45 11.23
CA LEU A 247 -5.40 24.41 10.80
C LEU A 247 -5.30 24.99 9.38
N GLU A 248 -4.34 25.87 9.12
CA GLU A 248 -3.98 26.27 7.76
C GLU A 248 -3.09 25.20 7.16
N ILE A 249 -3.43 24.68 6.00
CA ILE A 249 -2.60 23.74 5.26
C ILE A 249 -1.59 24.57 4.46
N VAL A 250 -0.32 24.51 4.88
CA VAL A 250 0.78 25.24 4.22
C VAL A 250 1.44 24.31 3.22
N GLY A 251 1.53 24.74 1.96
CA GLY A 251 2.08 23.95 0.87
C GLY A 251 1.05 23.62 -0.20
N THR A 252 1.38 22.63 -1.03
CA THR A 252 0.46 22.18 -2.09
C THR A 252 -0.57 21.23 -1.50
N TYR A 253 -1.84 21.59 -1.60
CA TYR A 253 -2.95 20.72 -1.25
C TYR A 253 -3.58 20.15 -2.53
N ASP A 254 -3.54 18.86 -2.69
CA ASP A 254 -4.01 18.13 -3.88
C ASP A 254 -5.46 17.61 -3.75
N GLY A 255 -6.14 17.89 -2.64
CA GLY A 255 -7.52 17.44 -2.39
C GLY A 255 -7.61 16.08 -1.68
N GLY A 256 -6.49 15.48 -1.23
CA GLY A 256 -6.46 14.16 -0.61
C GLY A 256 -7.18 14.06 0.74
N ILE A 257 -7.42 15.18 1.44
CA ILE A 257 -8.17 15.17 2.70
C ILE A 257 -9.66 15.33 2.40
N LEU A 258 -10.43 14.30 2.70
CA LEU A 258 -11.87 14.30 2.45
C LEU A 258 -12.63 15.02 3.58
N SER A 259 -13.58 15.86 3.22
CA SER A 259 -14.56 16.39 4.18
C SER A 259 -15.49 15.26 4.65
N GLY A 260 -15.76 15.22 5.96
CA GLY A 260 -16.54 14.15 6.57
C GLY A 260 -17.14 14.56 7.91
N HIS A 261 -17.62 13.57 8.66
CA HIS A 261 -18.39 13.80 9.91
C HIS A 261 -17.69 14.66 10.98
N GLN A 262 -16.35 14.58 11.05
CA GLN A 262 -15.57 15.28 12.08
C GLN A 262 -14.48 16.18 11.50
N GLN A 263 -14.44 16.32 10.18
CA GLN A 263 -13.48 17.15 9.48
C GLN A 263 -14.09 17.82 8.25
N GLU A 264 -13.63 19.03 7.97
CA GLU A 264 -14.03 19.81 6.80
C GLU A 264 -12.82 20.54 6.24
N VAL A 265 -12.64 20.45 4.92
CA VAL A 265 -11.62 21.23 4.21
C VAL A 265 -12.31 22.33 3.42
N PHE A 266 -11.82 23.56 3.54
CA PHE A 266 -12.35 24.70 2.79
C PHE A 266 -11.23 25.63 2.32
N LEU A 267 -11.52 26.37 1.27
CA LEU A 267 -10.65 27.40 0.70
C LEU A 267 -11.17 28.78 1.13
N GLU A 268 -10.30 29.61 1.75
CA GLU A 268 -10.58 30.98 2.11
C GLU A 268 -9.36 31.84 1.81
N ASP A 269 -9.55 32.96 1.11
CA ASP A 269 -8.48 33.90 0.71
C ASP A 269 -7.27 33.24 0.01
N GLY A 270 -7.51 32.18 -0.78
CA GLY A 270 -6.48 31.45 -1.51
C GLY A 270 -5.66 30.48 -0.63
N LYS A 271 -6.10 30.23 0.60
CA LYS A 271 -5.47 29.29 1.53
C LYS A 271 -6.42 28.13 1.85
N ASN A 272 -5.86 26.95 1.97
CA ASN A 272 -6.62 25.77 2.38
C ASN A 272 -6.61 25.63 3.90
N PHE A 273 -7.78 25.36 4.47
CA PHE A 273 -7.95 25.14 5.89
C PHE A 273 -8.59 23.79 6.15
N LEU A 274 -8.07 23.08 7.16
CA LEU A 274 -8.66 21.87 7.73
C LEU A 274 -9.30 22.21 9.07
N VAL A 275 -10.58 21.93 9.20
CA VAL A 275 -11.31 22.04 10.46
C VAL A 275 -11.57 20.65 11.00
N LEU A 276 -11.15 20.41 12.22
CA LEU A 276 -11.42 19.19 12.98
C LEU A 276 -12.30 19.51 14.19
N GLY A 277 -13.29 18.68 14.48
CA GLY A 277 -14.15 18.90 15.64
C GLY A 277 -15.17 17.78 15.86
N LYS A 278 -15.75 17.76 17.08
CA LYS A 278 -16.69 16.72 17.50
C LYS A 278 -18.04 16.74 16.76
N GLU A 279 -18.42 17.87 16.18
CA GLU A 279 -19.74 18.11 15.57
C GLU A 279 -19.62 18.86 14.24
N ILE A 280 -18.56 18.56 13.45
CA ILE A 280 -18.36 19.19 12.15
C ILE A 280 -18.88 18.25 11.06
N GLY A 281 -19.59 18.82 10.10
CA GLY A 281 -20.13 18.10 8.95
C GLY A 281 -21.49 17.41 9.20
N SER A 282 -22.19 17.09 8.12
CA SER A 282 -23.45 16.36 8.17
C SER A 282 -23.17 14.88 8.41
N ARG A 283 -23.94 14.25 9.29
CA ARG A 283 -24.08 12.79 9.32
C ARG A 283 -24.78 12.35 8.03
N GLU A 284 -24.07 12.28 6.93
CA GLU A 284 -24.57 11.53 5.80
C GLU A 284 -24.56 10.05 6.18
N PRO A 285 -25.70 9.36 6.11
CA PRO A 285 -25.68 7.92 6.23
C PRO A 285 -24.78 7.40 5.10
N GLY A 286 -23.82 6.56 5.43
CA GLY A 286 -22.88 5.97 4.47
C GLY A 286 -23.61 5.52 3.21
N LEU A 287 -23.01 5.76 2.05
CA LEU A 287 -23.63 5.54 0.75
C LEU A 287 -24.23 4.11 0.69
N PRO A 288 -25.47 3.93 0.22
CA PRO A 288 -26.15 2.65 0.21
C PRO A 288 -25.42 1.52 -0.57
N GLY A 289 -24.49 1.89 -1.45
CA GLY A 289 -23.64 0.96 -2.20
C GLY A 289 -22.60 0.24 -1.35
N ASP A 290 -22.08 0.88 -0.33
CA ASP A 290 -20.96 0.37 0.47
C ASP A 290 -21.30 -0.86 1.33
N ARG A 291 -22.59 -1.12 1.61
CA ARG A 291 -22.97 -2.19 2.53
C ARG A 291 -22.67 -3.60 2.02
N LYS A 292 -22.88 -3.86 0.72
CA LYS A 292 -22.67 -5.19 0.15
C LYS A 292 -21.18 -5.51 0.00
N GLU A 293 -20.40 -4.55 -0.45
CA GLU A 293 -18.95 -4.68 -0.63
C GLU A 293 -18.27 -4.90 0.72
N ASN A 294 -18.71 -4.14 1.74
CA ASN A 294 -18.18 -4.24 3.09
C ASN A 294 -18.68 -5.45 3.91
N LEU A 295 -19.38 -6.39 3.29
CA LEU A 295 -19.79 -7.69 3.81
C LEU A 295 -19.28 -8.84 2.97
N GLN A 296 -18.49 -8.59 1.92
CA GLN A 296 -17.98 -9.64 1.06
C GLN A 296 -16.81 -10.37 1.70
N GLU A 297 -16.75 -11.66 1.44
CA GLU A 297 -15.58 -12.47 1.73
C GLU A 297 -14.44 -12.10 0.77
N SER A 298 -13.24 -12.01 1.31
CA SER A 298 -12.01 -11.88 0.52
C SER A 298 -10.90 -12.65 1.22
N SER A 299 -9.75 -12.75 0.58
CA SER A 299 -8.56 -13.33 1.21
C SER A 299 -8.14 -12.58 2.47
N LEU A 300 -8.31 -11.25 2.46
CA LEU A 300 -8.04 -10.41 3.63
C LEU A 300 -9.08 -10.60 4.73
N TYR A 301 -10.35 -10.80 4.36
CA TYR A 301 -11.48 -10.97 5.28
C TYR A 301 -12.17 -12.33 5.07
N PRO A 302 -11.60 -13.45 5.57
CA PRO A 302 -12.15 -14.79 5.37
C PRO A 302 -13.35 -15.04 6.30
N ILE A 303 -14.45 -14.33 6.05
CA ILE A 303 -15.64 -14.29 6.93
C ILE A 303 -16.43 -15.59 6.98
N GLU A 304 -16.28 -16.46 5.97
CA GLU A 304 -16.93 -17.78 5.92
C GLU A 304 -16.09 -18.89 6.56
N ASP A 305 -14.83 -18.60 6.94
CA ASP A 305 -13.97 -19.58 7.57
C ASP A 305 -14.57 -20.12 8.89
N PRO A 306 -14.56 -21.43 9.11
CA PRO A 306 -15.15 -22.04 10.30
C PRO A 306 -14.58 -21.50 11.62
N ALA A 307 -13.29 -21.21 11.70
CA ALA A 307 -12.67 -20.66 12.91
C ALA A 307 -13.14 -19.24 13.21
N ILE A 308 -13.30 -18.41 12.17
CA ILE A 308 -13.86 -17.07 12.26
C ILE A 308 -15.33 -17.14 12.71
N ARG A 309 -16.12 -17.97 12.06
CA ARG A 309 -17.54 -18.17 12.42
C ARG A 309 -17.72 -18.66 13.86
N GLU A 310 -16.91 -19.60 14.30
CA GLU A 310 -16.93 -20.10 15.68
C GLU A 310 -16.54 -18.98 16.68
N MET A 311 -15.52 -18.18 16.35
CA MET A 311 -15.10 -17.06 17.18
C MET A 311 -16.22 -16.02 17.31
N VAL A 312 -16.86 -15.63 16.21
CA VAL A 312 -18.00 -14.71 16.22
C VAL A 312 -19.14 -15.27 17.07
N GLN A 313 -19.51 -16.54 16.88
CA GLN A 313 -20.56 -17.16 17.66
C GLN A 313 -20.25 -17.17 19.17
N ARG A 314 -19.00 -17.39 19.52
CA ARG A 314 -18.54 -17.38 20.92
C ARG A 314 -18.54 -15.98 21.54
N VAL A 315 -18.11 -14.97 20.79
CA VAL A 315 -17.94 -13.58 21.27
C VAL A 315 -19.26 -12.82 21.26
N VAL A 316 -19.98 -12.88 20.16
CA VAL A 316 -21.23 -12.14 19.95
C VAL A 316 -22.43 -12.92 20.53
N GLY A 317 -22.44 -14.25 20.37
CA GLY A 317 -23.48 -15.10 20.92
C GLY A 317 -24.90 -14.69 20.52
N ALA A 318 -25.74 -14.39 21.53
CA ALA A 318 -27.12 -13.97 21.34
C ALA A 318 -27.33 -12.45 21.25
N VAL A 319 -26.26 -11.66 21.14
CA VAL A 319 -26.36 -10.20 21.00
C VAL A 319 -26.97 -9.84 19.65
N THR A 320 -28.10 -9.15 19.65
CA THR A 320 -28.83 -8.78 18.43
C THR A 320 -28.62 -7.35 18.00
N ASP A 321 -28.31 -6.46 18.93
CA ASP A 321 -28.05 -5.04 18.66
C ASP A 321 -26.66 -4.87 18.06
N ASP A 322 -26.57 -4.25 16.88
CA ASP A 322 -25.33 -4.12 16.13
C ASP A 322 -24.28 -3.27 16.86
N TRP A 323 -24.70 -2.23 17.59
CA TRP A 323 -23.77 -1.42 18.37
C TRP A 323 -23.17 -2.18 19.57
N GLN A 324 -23.97 -3.05 20.18
CA GLN A 324 -23.48 -3.93 21.23
C GLN A 324 -22.54 -5.01 20.68
N LYS A 325 -22.82 -5.57 19.47
CA LYS A 325 -21.88 -6.46 18.81
C LYS A 325 -20.54 -5.78 18.57
N VAL A 326 -20.54 -4.53 18.03
CA VAL A 326 -19.32 -3.75 17.82
C VAL A 326 -18.49 -3.64 19.11
N LYS A 327 -19.14 -3.30 20.23
CA LYS A 327 -18.44 -3.15 21.51
C LYS A 327 -17.81 -4.45 22.00
N VAL A 328 -18.55 -5.54 21.99
CA VAL A 328 -18.01 -6.82 22.46
C VAL A 328 -16.91 -7.36 21.56
N LEU A 329 -16.99 -7.10 20.25
CA LEU A 329 -15.94 -7.44 19.30
C LEU A 329 -14.68 -6.59 19.52
N LEU A 330 -14.84 -5.28 19.75
CA LEU A 330 -13.74 -4.38 20.04
C LEU A 330 -13.00 -4.79 21.32
N ASP A 331 -13.76 -5.02 22.38
CA ASP A 331 -13.19 -5.49 23.67
C ASP A 331 -12.49 -6.84 23.50
N HIS A 332 -13.09 -7.75 22.72
CA HIS A 332 -12.49 -9.07 22.46
C HIS A 332 -11.16 -8.94 21.72
N VAL A 333 -11.11 -8.17 20.63
CA VAL A 333 -9.88 -7.99 19.82
C VAL A 333 -8.77 -7.36 20.66
N GLY A 334 -9.10 -6.31 21.44
CA GLY A 334 -8.13 -5.67 22.33
C GLY A 334 -7.58 -6.57 23.44
N LEU A 335 -8.30 -7.63 23.81
CA LEU A 335 -7.84 -8.64 24.78
C LEU A 335 -7.17 -9.84 24.10
N TYR A 336 -7.47 -10.09 22.84
CA TYR A 336 -7.01 -11.24 22.09
C TYR A 336 -5.62 -11.07 21.51
N ILE A 337 -5.32 -9.86 21.03
CA ILE A 337 -4.05 -9.48 20.42
C ILE A 337 -3.21 -8.74 21.46
N VAL A 338 -1.96 -9.16 21.61
CA VAL A 338 -0.95 -8.46 22.41
C VAL A 338 -0.26 -7.45 21.48
N ASP A 339 -0.11 -6.20 21.93
CA ASP A 339 0.58 -5.15 21.18
C ASP A 339 2.02 -5.57 20.84
N ASP A 340 2.35 -5.57 19.56
CA ASP A 340 3.68 -5.90 19.04
C ASP A 340 3.94 -5.00 17.82
N TYR A 341 4.66 -3.92 18.04
CA TYR A 341 4.99 -2.92 17.02
C TYR A 341 6.15 -3.35 16.11
N THR A 342 6.70 -4.52 16.34
CA THR A 342 7.75 -5.14 15.50
C THR A 342 7.18 -6.17 14.53
N SER A 343 5.87 -6.37 14.55
CA SER A 343 5.22 -7.36 13.70
C SER A 343 5.01 -6.82 12.28
N ASN A 344 5.17 -7.70 11.32
CA ASN A 344 4.78 -7.44 9.92
C ASN A 344 3.28 -7.52 9.72
N SER A 345 2.83 -6.99 8.59
CA SER A 345 1.48 -7.28 8.07
C SER A 345 1.21 -8.78 8.11
N MET A 346 0.23 -9.16 8.90
CA MET A 346 -0.18 -10.55 9.06
C MET A 346 -1.54 -10.77 8.42
N SER A 347 -1.73 -11.95 7.82
CA SER A 347 -3.07 -12.42 7.44
C SER A 347 -3.93 -12.65 8.68
N THR A 348 -5.25 -12.64 8.52
CA THR A 348 -6.20 -12.97 9.61
C THR A 348 -5.86 -14.30 10.29
N PHE A 349 -5.42 -15.30 9.53
CA PHE A 349 -5.07 -16.63 10.09
C PHE A 349 -3.80 -16.59 10.94
N GLU A 350 -2.83 -15.78 10.56
CA GLU A 350 -1.61 -15.57 11.35
C GLU A 350 -1.91 -14.86 12.66
N ILE A 351 -2.77 -13.83 12.61
CA ILE A 351 -3.23 -13.12 13.81
C ILE A 351 -3.92 -14.09 14.76
N LEU A 352 -4.79 -14.96 14.24
CA LEU A 352 -5.44 -15.98 15.08
C LEU A 352 -4.45 -16.92 15.74
N LYS A 353 -3.35 -17.23 15.08
CA LYS A 353 -2.31 -18.14 15.58
C LYS A 353 -1.34 -17.43 16.53
N LYS A 354 -0.79 -16.28 16.09
CA LYS A 354 0.28 -15.58 16.81
C LYS A 354 -0.25 -14.73 17.97
N ARG A 355 -1.48 -14.21 17.89
CA ARG A 355 -2.17 -13.35 18.87
C ARG A 355 -1.35 -12.12 19.28
N ARG A 356 -0.64 -11.55 18.33
CA ARG A 356 0.15 -10.34 18.49
C ARG A 356 0.05 -9.49 17.25
N GLY A 357 0.28 -8.19 17.36
CA GLY A 357 0.26 -7.28 16.24
C GLY A 357 0.12 -5.83 16.69
N ASP A 358 0.19 -4.93 15.75
CA ASP A 358 -0.02 -3.50 15.96
C ASP A 358 -1.46 -3.06 15.61
N CYS A 359 -1.62 -1.77 15.30
CA CYS A 359 -2.93 -1.22 14.91
C CYS A 359 -3.51 -1.87 13.65
N SER A 360 -2.66 -2.36 12.73
CA SER A 360 -3.09 -3.00 11.48
C SER A 360 -3.76 -4.35 11.75
N GLU A 361 -3.13 -5.19 12.57
CA GLU A 361 -3.64 -6.50 12.94
C GLU A 361 -4.91 -6.40 13.79
N HIS A 362 -4.96 -5.44 14.70
CA HIS A 362 -6.19 -5.17 15.47
C HIS A 362 -7.34 -4.77 14.54
N THR A 363 -7.07 -3.88 13.58
CA THR A 363 -8.06 -3.41 12.61
C THR A 363 -8.51 -4.55 11.71
N LEU A 364 -7.58 -5.35 11.19
CA LEU A 364 -7.89 -6.47 10.30
C LEU A 364 -8.76 -7.53 10.99
N LEU A 365 -8.37 -7.96 12.20
CA LEU A 365 -9.16 -8.96 12.93
C LEU A 365 -10.54 -8.39 13.30
N PHE A 366 -10.62 -7.15 13.77
CA PHE A 366 -11.90 -6.51 14.10
C PHE A 366 -12.82 -6.46 12.86
N ASN A 367 -12.31 -5.99 11.71
CA ASN A 367 -13.10 -5.93 10.48
C ASN A 367 -13.58 -7.31 10.04
N THR A 368 -12.72 -8.31 10.11
CA THR A 368 -13.10 -9.69 9.75
C THR A 368 -14.23 -10.22 10.64
N LEU A 369 -14.09 -10.08 11.95
CA LEU A 369 -15.12 -10.55 12.90
C LEU A 369 -16.42 -9.75 12.78
N ALA A 370 -16.35 -8.44 12.58
CA ALA A 370 -17.51 -7.58 12.40
C ALA A 370 -18.28 -7.92 11.12
N ARG A 371 -17.59 -8.11 9.99
CA ARG A 371 -18.19 -8.55 8.73
C ARG A 371 -18.84 -9.93 8.87
N ALA A 372 -18.16 -10.87 9.51
CA ALA A 372 -18.72 -12.20 9.80
C ALA A 372 -19.93 -12.17 10.74
N ALA A 373 -20.04 -11.14 11.60
CA ALA A 373 -21.22 -10.85 12.42
C ALA A 373 -22.34 -10.11 11.69
N GLY A 374 -22.17 -9.82 10.39
CA GLY A 374 -23.13 -9.08 9.54
C GLY A 374 -23.05 -7.56 9.65
N ILE A 375 -21.97 -7.03 10.21
CA ILE A 375 -21.75 -5.59 10.36
C ILE A 375 -20.81 -5.11 9.25
N PRO A 376 -21.28 -4.25 8.31
CA PRO A 376 -20.41 -3.71 7.26
C PRO A 376 -19.33 -2.82 7.87
N THR A 377 -18.07 -3.12 7.57
CA THR A 377 -16.90 -2.37 8.05
C THR A 377 -15.90 -2.17 6.94
N ARG A 378 -15.17 -1.08 6.98
CA ARG A 378 -14.03 -0.82 6.11
C ARG A 378 -12.87 -0.25 6.93
N GLU A 379 -11.67 -0.50 6.46
CA GLU A 379 -10.48 0.13 7.00
C GLU A 379 -10.42 1.61 6.59
N VAL A 380 -9.98 2.44 7.52
CA VAL A 380 -9.68 3.85 7.27
C VAL A 380 -8.26 4.10 7.78
N ARG A 381 -7.41 4.63 6.92
CA ARG A 381 -6.05 5.05 7.26
C ARG A 381 -6.01 6.57 7.39
N GLY A 382 -5.22 7.07 8.30
CA GLY A 382 -5.05 8.51 8.54
C GLY A 382 -3.65 8.86 8.95
#